data_d3759b757dbca49a380e38eac87e7f86
#
_entry.id   d3759b757dbca49a380e38eac87e7f86
#
_cell.length_a   1.000
_cell.length_b   1.000
_cell.length_c   1.000
_cell.angle_alpha   90.00
_cell.angle_beta   90.00
_cell.angle_gamma   90.00
#
_symmetry.space_group_name_H-M   'P 1'
#
loop_
_entity.id
_entity.type
_entity.pdbx_description
1 polymer ?
#
loop_
_entity_poly.entity_id
_entity_poly.type
_entity_poly.pdbx_seq_one_letter_code
_entity_poly.pdbx_strand_id
1 'polypeptide(L)'
;TEARALAERIKDNSSQNKVGVNYDFVHFDEQFNNPWHLISFDYGRQTKLGSVSARINYANRFKTDGLQFELDAYPRISPTFYAYTSVGYSADDIFPNYRAGFSLYANLPSSFEADAGFRFLRFSENTWIYTLALGKYYKNYWFNFRTYLTPSASSLSHSYSLNVRYYLGGADDYIKLGAGTGLSPDESSASVLIGGLTEANVPSVYKLKSNNITLGFVHSFNTYNVISLNLSWLNQEYRANTFGNQSTAAIGYQRRF
;
A
#
# COMPACT_ATOMS: atom_id res chain seq x y z
N THR A 1 7.78 10.80 -35.22
CA THR A 1 7.22 9.75 -34.37
C THR A 1 8.09 9.51 -33.16
N GLU A 2 9.39 9.17 -33.25
CA GLU A 2 10.28 9.02 -32.09
C GLU A 2 10.53 10.34 -31.35
N ALA A 3 10.75 11.44 -32.08
CA ALA A 3 10.91 12.76 -31.49
C ALA A 3 9.68 13.21 -30.68
N ARG A 4 8.47 12.84 -31.12
CA ARG A 4 7.23 13.13 -30.40
C ARG A 4 7.12 12.27 -29.11
N ALA A 5 7.46 10.98 -29.18
CA ALA A 5 7.50 10.12 -28.03
C ALA A 5 8.58 10.55 -27.01
N LEU A 6 9.72 11.03 -27.47
CA LEU A 6 10.77 11.59 -26.63
C LEU A 6 10.32 12.92 -25.98
N ALA A 7 9.68 13.80 -26.75
CA ALA A 7 9.13 15.06 -26.23
C ALA A 7 8.01 14.82 -25.21
N GLU A 8 7.18 13.80 -25.40
CA GLU A 8 6.15 13.39 -24.46
C GLU A 8 6.77 12.83 -23.17
N ARG A 9 7.82 12.00 -23.25
CA ARG A 9 8.59 11.53 -22.09
C ARG A 9 9.24 12.67 -21.31
N ILE A 10 9.77 13.68 -22.00
CA ILE A 10 10.36 14.87 -21.36
C ILE A 10 9.27 15.68 -20.65
N LYS A 11 8.09 15.83 -21.23
CA LYS A 11 6.93 16.49 -20.58
C LYS A 11 6.46 15.72 -19.36
N ASP A 12 6.40 14.40 -19.40
CA ASP A 12 6.04 13.54 -18.27
C ASP A 12 6.98 13.76 -17.07
N ASN A 13 8.27 13.91 -17.35
CA ASN A 13 9.27 14.24 -16.33
C ASN A 13 9.22 15.70 -15.85
N SER A 14 8.49 16.57 -16.52
CA SER A 14 8.38 18.00 -16.17
C SER A 14 7.17 18.31 -15.29
N SER A 15 6.17 17.46 -15.25
CA SER A 15 4.98 17.63 -14.37
C SER A 15 5.37 17.45 -12.91
N GLN A 16 5.27 18.55 -12.16
CA GLN A 16 5.69 18.56 -10.75
C GLN A 16 4.55 18.23 -9.78
N ASN A 17 3.32 18.39 -10.21
CA ASN A 17 2.15 18.22 -9.37
C ASN A 17 1.26 17.09 -9.89
N LYS A 18 0.54 16.45 -8.98
CA LYS A 18 -0.46 15.44 -9.31
C LYS A 18 -1.61 15.50 -8.32
N VAL A 19 -2.80 15.25 -8.80
CA VAL A 19 -3.99 15.01 -7.99
C VAL A 19 -4.54 13.64 -8.33
N GLY A 20 -5.05 12.95 -7.34
CA GLY A 20 -5.63 11.62 -7.52
C GLY A 20 -6.90 11.43 -6.72
N VAL A 21 -7.72 10.51 -7.19
CA VAL A 21 -8.87 9.96 -6.48
C VAL A 21 -8.87 8.45 -6.65
N ASN A 22 -9.12 7.73 -5.56
CA ASN A 22 -9.28 6.28 -5.56
C ASN A 22 -10.56 5.91 -4.83
N TYR A 23 -11.19 4.84 -5.29
CA TYR A 23 -12.35 4.23 -4.67
C TYR A 23 -12.12 2.73 -4.54
N ASP A 24 -12.29 2.19 -3.33
CA ASP A 24 -12.20 0.76 -3.04
C ASP A 24 -13.56 0.27 -2.54
N PHE A 25 -14.04 -0.80 -3.15
CA PHE A 25 -15.19 -1.58 -2.70
C PHE A 25 -14.71 -2.89 -2.13
N VAL A 26 -15.09 -3.19 -0.88
CA VAL A 26 -14.70 -4.39 -0.17
C VAL A 26 -15.91 -5.21 0.21
N HIS A 27 -15.97 -6.44 -0.26
CA HIS A 27 -17.01 -7.41 0.00
C HIS A 27 -16.48 -8.56 0.87
N PHE A 28 -17.30 -9.01 1.80
CA PHE A 28 -17.02 -10.14 2.71
C PHE A 28 -18.06 -11.23 2.51
N ASP A 29 -17.65 -12.48 2.59
CA ASP A 29 -18.58 -13.62 2.55
C ASP A 29 -19.15 -13.95 3.92
N GLU A 30 -18.33 -13.98 4.98
CA GLU A 30 -18.71 -14.48 6.31
C GLU A 30 -18.47 -13.47 7.45
N GLN A 31 -17.47 -12.57 7.31
CA GLN A 31 -17.00 -11.76 8.43
C GLN A 31 -17.93 -10.60 8.76
N PHE A 32 -18.51 -9.96 7.74
CA PHE A 32 -19.35 -8.77 7.88
C PHE A 32 -20.49 -8.79 6.88
N ASN A 33 -21.69 -8.40 7.32
CA ASN A 33 -22.89 -8.37 6.47
C ASN A 33 -22.92 -7.20 5.48
N ASN A 34 -22.16 -6.14 5.74
CA ASN A 34 -22.15 -4.96 4.90
C ASN A 34 -20.78 -4.79 4.22
N PRO A 35 -20.74 -4.43 2.95
CA PRO A 35 -19.50 -4.07 2.29
C PRO A 35 -18.90 -2.80 2.89
N TRP A 36 -17.62 -2.58 2.66
CA TRP A 36 -16.96 -1.34 3.00
C TRP A 36 -16.70 -0.51 1.76
N HIS A 37 -16.77 0.79 1.93
CA HIS A 37 -16.52 1.77 0.89
C HIS A 37 -15.41 2.72 1.37
N LEU A 38 -14.35 2.82 0.57
CA LEU A 38 -13.26 3.73 0.86
C LEU A 38 -13.03 4.66 -0.32
N ILE A 39 -12.81 5.93 -0.02
CA ILE A 39 -12.47 6.96 -1.01
C ILE A 39 -11.22 7.66 -0.50
N SER A 40 -10.24 7.86 -1.38
CA SER A 40 -9.09 8.70 -1.06
C SER A 40 -8.88 9.79 -2.10
N PHE A 41 -8.51 10.98 -1.63
CA PHE A 41 -8.05 12.08 -2.45
C PHE A 41 -6.61 12.37 -2.10
N ASP A 42 -5.75 12.43 -3.10
CA ASP A 42 -4.34 12.73 -2.91
C ASP A 42 -3.88 13.90 -3.77
N TYR A 43 -2.98 14.69 -3.19
CA TYR A 43 -2.16 15.68 -3.89
C TYR A 43 -0.71 15.34 -3.69
N GLY A 44 0.02 15.23 -4.77
CA GLY A 44 1.46 14.97 -4.75
C GLY A 44 2.25 16.04 -5.47
N ARG A 45 3.46 16.30 -4.98
CA ARG A 45 4.40 17.22 -5.59
C ARG A 45 5.80 16.62 -5.65
N GLN A 46 6.41 16.70 -6.82
CA GLN A 46 7.82 16.39 -7.03
C GLN A 46 8.67 17.62 -6.68
N THR A 47 9.63 17.46 -5.78
CA THR A 47 10.56 18.51 -5.37
C THR A 47 11.99 18.10 -5.72
N LYS A 48 12.94 19.02 -5.59
CA LYS A 48 14.38 18.72 -5.77
C LYS A 48 14.89 17.68 -4.77
N LEU A 49 14.30 17.60 -3.59
CA LEU A 49 14.68 16.65 -2.52
C LEU A 49 13.95 15.31 -2.62
N GLY A 50 12.95 15.20 -3.48
CA GLY A 50 12.11 14.00 -3.62
C GLY A 50 10.64 14.34 -3.75
N SER A 51 9.76 13.35 -3.69
CA SER A 51 8.32 13.56 -3.76
C SER A 51 7.70 13.67 -2.36
N VAL A 52 6.65 14.49 -2.28
CA VAL A 52 5.79 14.61 -1.09
C VAL A 52 4.34 14.46 -1.55
N SER A 53 3.52 13.77 -0.78
CA SER A 53 2.08 13.66 -1.03
C SER A 53 1.27 13.79 0.25
N ALA A 54 0.15 14.49 0.15
CA ALA A 54 -0.87 14.56 1.20
C ALA A 54 -2.09 13.79 0.72
N ARG A 55 -2.75 13.07 1.62
CA ARG A 55 -3.94 12.27 1.32
C ARG A 55 -5.00 12.44 2.39
N ILE A 56 -6.25 12.48 1.96
CA ILE A 56 -7.44 12.38 2.80
C ILE A 56 -8.15 11.09 2.45
N ASN A 57 -8.31 10.21 3.42
CA ASN A 57 -9.04 8.96 3.31
C ASN A 57 -10.38 9.11 4.02
N TYR A 58 -11.45 8.78 3.32
CA TYR A 58 -12.77 8.55 3.88
C TYR A 58 -13.09 7.07 3.81
N ALA A 59 -13.68 6.52 4.84
CA ALA A 59 -14.18 5.15 4.84
C ALA A 59 -15.55 5.07 5.49
N ASN A 60 -16.42 4.24 4.91
CA ASN A 60 -17.60 3.71 5.55
C ASN A 60 -17.35 2.24 5.86
N ARG A 61 -17.21 1.90 7.13
CA ARG A 61 -16.94 0.56 7.64
C ARG A 61 -17.76 0.31 8.90
N PHE A 62 -18.26 -0.92 9.06
CA PHE A 62 -19.07 -1.27 10.24
C PHE A 62 -20.28 -0.35 10.46
N LYS A 63 -20.83 0.23 9.39
CA LYS A 63 -21.89 1.28 9.43
C LYS A 63 -21.45 2.57 10.14
N THR A 64 -20.15 2.81 10.19
CA THR A 64 -19.53 4.00 10.77
C THR A 64 -18.69 4.69 9.71
N ASP A 65 -18.76 6.00 9.67
CA ASP A 65 -17.97 6.85 8.79
C ASP A 65 -16.73 7.35 9.53
N GLY A 66 -15.67 7.60 8.80
CA GLY A 66 -14.47 8.22 9.37
C GLY A 66 -13.55 8.81 8.33
N LEU A 67 -12.68 9.70 8.79
CA LEU A 67 -11.68 10.41 8.03
C LEU A 67 -10.28 10.17 8.61
N GLN A 68 -9.30 10.05 7.71
CA GLN A 68 -7.88 9.99 8.08
C GLN A 68 -7.09 10.93 7.17
N PHE A 69 -6.14 11.65 7.75
CA PHE A 69 -5.18 12.50 7.05
C PHE A 69 -3.82 11.82 7.05
N GLU A 70 -3.16 11.82 5.89
CA GLU A 70 -1.83 11.23 5.72
C GLU A 70 -0.90 12.18 4.98
N LEU A 71 0.37 12.13 5.33
CA LEU A 71 1.46 12.80 4.64
C LEU A 71 2.58 11.80 4.42
N ASP A 72 2.95 11.61 3.15
CA ASP A 72 4.03 10.73 2.72
C ASP A 72 5.15 11.55 2.07
N ALA A 73 6.40 11.16 2.27
CA ALA A 73 7.52 11.74 1.57
C ALA A 73 8.57 10.68 1.19
N TYR A 74 9.23 10.92 0.05
CA TYR A 74 10.32 10.09 -0.46
C TYR A 74 11.58 10.95 -0.67
N PRO A 75 12.25 11.39 0.42
CA PRO A 75 13.46 12.19 0.31
C PRO A 75 14.61 11.38 -0.29
N ARG A 76 15.31 11.99 -1.25
CA ARG A 76 16.56 11.48 -1.81
C ARG A 76 17.72 11.90 -0.91
N ILE A 77 18.48 10.93 -0.40
CA ILE A 77 19.61 11.18 0.50
C ILE A 77 20.91 11.22 -0.31
N SER A 78 21.03 10.29 -1.28
CA SER A 78 22.20 10.19 -2.16
C SER A 78 21.79 9.47 -3.45
N PRO A 79 22.68 9.30 -4.44
CA PRO A 79 22.40 8.46 -5.61
C PRO A 79 22.05 7.00 -5.27
N THR A 80 22.59 6.51 -4.15
CA THR A 80 22.38 5.12 -3.69
C THR A 80 21.22 5.01 -2.71
N PHE A 81 20.99 6.02 -1.86
CA PHE A 81 20.02 5.95 -0.78
C PHE A 81 18.88 6.94 -0.93
N TYR A 82 17.67 6.47 -0.70
CA TYR A 82 16.49 7.31 -0.47
C TYR A 82 15.67 6.75 0.68
N ALA A 83 14.76 7.52 1.23
CA ALA A 83 13.91 7.06 2.31
C ALA A 83 12.43 7.18 1.92
N TYR A 84 11.59 6.42 2.59
CA TYR A 84 10.15 6.63 2.70
C TYR A 84 9.85 7.05 4.13
N THR A 85 9.04 8.09 4.29
CA THR A 85 8.49 8.52 5.57
C THR A 85 7.00 8.75 5.41
N SER A 86 6.24 8.37 6.42
CA SER A 86 4.78 8.51 6.45
C SER A 86 4.33 8.88 7.85
N VAL A 87 3.36 9.78 7.93
CA VAL A 87 2.61 10.07 9.16
C VAL A 87 1.14 10.18 8.82
N GLY A 88 0.26 9.77 9.73
CA GLY A 88 -1.17 9.89 9.57
C GLY A 88 -1.87 10.08 10.91
N TYR A 89 -3.03 10.69 10.85
CA TYR A 89 -3.89 10.98 11.99
C TYR A 89 -5.36 10.77 11.65
N SER A 90 -6.08 10.19 12.58
CA SER A 90 -7.54 10.11 12.57
C SER A 90 -8.09 10.28 13.99
N ALA A 91 -9.23 10.98 14.10
CA ALA A 91 -10.01 11.02 15.33
C ALA A 91 -11.04 9.87 15.40
N ASP A 92 -11.23 9.15 14.30
CA ASP A 92 -12.28 8.14 14.13
C ASP A 92 -11.70 6.74 14.38
N ASP A 93 -12.35 5.94 15.22
CA ASP A 93 -11.89 4.61 15.68
C ASP A 93 -11.79 3.56 14.57
N ILE A 94 -12.40 3.83 13.39
CA ILE A 94 -12.27 2.95 12.23
C ILE A 94 -10.92 3.07 11.51
N PHE A 95 -10.11 4.05 11.89
CA PHE A 95 -8.73 4.23 11.46
C PHE A 95 -7.79 4.23 12.66
N PRO A 96 -6.48 3.94 12.46
CA PRO A 96 -5.49 4.22 13.50
C PRO A 96 -5.52 5.70 13.88
N ASN A 97 -5.59 6.02 15.19
CA ASN A 97 -5.50 7.40 15.65
C ASN A 97 -4.19 8.06 15.22
N TYR A 98 -3.09 7.29 15.27
CA TYR A 98 -1.80 7.69 14.74
C TYR A 98 -1.19 6.56 13.94
N ARG A 99 -0.61 6.90 12.81
CA ARG A 99 0.27 6.01 12.06
C ARG A 99 1.56 6.73 11.72
N ALA A 100 2.66 5.99 11.70
CA ALA A 100 3.94 6.47 11.21
C ALA A 100 4.67 5.34 10.48
N GLY A 101 5.47 5.68 9.49
CA GLY A 101 6.27 4.74 8.74
C GLY A 101 7.62 5.34 8.36
N PHE A 102 8.62 4.50 8.34
CA PHE A 102 9.94 4.82 7.82
C PHE A 102 10.52 3.58 7.12
N SER A 103 11.17 3.78 6.00
CA SER A 103 12.03 2.78 5.37
C SER A 103 13.22 3.45 4.71
N LEU A 104 14.40 2.90 4.88
CA LEU A 104 15.60 3.28 4.14
C LEU A 104 15.77 2.33 2.97
N TYR A 105 15.83 2.86 1.77
CA TYR A 105 16.06 2.14 0.53
C TYR A 105 17.49 2.31 0.06
N ALA A 106 18.06 1.26 -0.48
CA ALA A 106 19.37 1.23 -1.09
C ALA A 106 19.30 0.64 -2.51
N ASN A 107 19.74 1.45 -3.51
CA ASN A 107 20.00 0.95 -4.86
C ASN A 107 21.31 0.17 -4.87
N LEU A 108 21.26 -1.11 -5.15
CA LEU A 108 22.38 -2.02 -5.12
C LEU A 108 22.87 -2.34 -6.55
N PRO A 109 24.11 -2.84 -6.72
CA PRO A 109 24.60 -3.28 -8.02
C PRO A 109 23.67 -4.30 -8.68
N SER A 110 23.79 -4.42 -10.01
CA SER A 110 23.03 -5.37 -10.83
C SER A 110 21.50 -5.17 -10.74
N SER A 111 21.05 -3.93 -10.56
CA SER A 111 19.63 -3.54 -10.50
C SER A 111 18.85 -4.21 -9.35
N PHE A 112 19.52 -4.52 -8.25
CA PHE A 112 18.87 -4.85 -7.00
C PHE A 112 18.51 -3.58 -6.22
N GLU A 113 17.48 -3.69 -5.40
CA GLU A 113 17.05 -2.68 -4.44
C GLU A 113 16.73 -3.39 -3.13
N ALA A 114 17.18 -2.88 -2.02
CA ALA A 114 16.82 -3.39 -0.71
C ALA A 114 16.24 -2.28 0.16
N ASP A 115 15.32 -2.62 1.04
CA ASP A 115 14.85 -1.68 2.06
C ASP A 115 14.67 -2.35 3.40
N ALA A 116 14.86 -1.56 4.45
CA ALA A 116 14.57 -1.92 5.82
C ALA A 116 13.88 -0.75 6.52
N GLY A 117 12.91 -1.04 7.38
CA GLY A 117 12.16 0.00 8.03
C GLY A 117 11.17 -0.50 9.07
N PHE A 118 10.25 0.38 9.44
CA PHE A 118 9.17 0.05 10.36
C PHE A 118 7.88 0.77 9.97
N ARG A 119 6.76 0.25 10.50
CA ARG A 119 5.45 0.88 10.55
C ARG A 119 5.00 0.89 12.00
N PHE A 120 4.39 1.98 12.40
CA PHE A 120 3.78 2.16 13.70
C PHE A 120 2.30 2.48 13.50
N LEU A 121 1.43 1.78 14.21
CA LEU A 121 0.00 2.00 14.22
C LEU A 121 -0.46 2.09 15.66
N ARG A 122 -1.30 3.08 15.97
CA ARG A 122 -1.96 3.23 17.24
C ARG A 122 -3.47 3.25 17.04
N PHE A 123 -4.10 2.20 17.51
CA PHE A 123 -5.53 2.15 17.83
C PHE A 123 -5.68 2.35 19.35
N SER A 124 -6.38 1.46 20.05
CA SER A 124 -6.32 1.36 21.51
C SER A 124 -4.92 1.01 22.01
N GLU A 125 -4.17 0.21 21.25
CA GLU A 125 -2.81 -0.25 21.55
C GLU A 125 -1.81 0.15 20.47
N ASN A 126 -0.53 0.09 20.82
CA ASN A 126 0.58 0.39 19.92
C ASN A 126 1.02 -0.88 19.20
N THR A 127 1.04 -0.85 17.88
CA THR A 127 1.55 -1.94 17.05
C THR A 127 2.77 -1.48 16.26
N TRP A 128 3.89 -2.17 16.47
CA TRP A 128 5.12 -1.99 15.70
C TRP A 128 5.28 -3.13 14.71
N ILE A 129 5.61 -2.78 13.47
CA ILE A 129 5.82 -3.74 12.39
C ILE A 129 7.14 -3.40 11.72
N TYR A 130 8.12 -4.28 11.82
CA TYR A 130 9.41 -4.12 11.14
C TYR A 130 9.33 -4.72 9.74
N THR A 131 9.97 -4.06 8.78
CA THR A 131 9.93 -4.48 7.37
C THR A 131 11.33 -4.66 6.82
N LEU A 132 11.49 -5.68 5.98
CA LEU A 132 12.70 -5.92 5.20
C LEU A 132 12.27 -6.38 3.80
N ALA A 133 12.85 -5.79 2.75
CA ALA A 133 12.56 -6.20 1.39
C ALA A 133 13.79 -6.27 0.50
N LEU A 134 13.69 -7.11 -0.51
CA LEU A 134 14.64 -7.21 -1.62
C LEU A 134 13.88 -7.16 -2.94
N GLY A 135 14.25 -6.19 -3.78
CA GLY A 135 13.74 -5.98 -5.13
C GLY A 135 14.77 -6.30 -6.19
N LYS A 136 14.32 -6.67 -7.38
CA LYS A 136 15.14 -6.91 -8.56
C LYS A 136 14.44 -6.41 -9.81
N TYR A 137 15.12 -5.52 -10.55
CA TYR A 137 14.71 -5.19 -11.92
C TYR A 137 15.41 -6.10 -12.92
N TYR A 138 14.64 -6.70 -13.82
CA TYR A 138 15.16 -7.55 -14.89
C TYR A 138 14.35 -7.35 -16.17
N LYS A 139 14.92 -6.73 -17.19
CA LYS A 139 14.22 -6.31 -18.41
C LYS A 139 12.98 -5.46 -18.03
N ASN A 140 11.81 -5.89 -18.45
CA ASN A 140 10.54 -5.22 -18.16
C ASN A 140 9.86 -5.71 -16.88
N TYR A 141 10.56 -6.53 -16.08
CA TYR A 141 10.03 -7.04 -14.83
C TYR A 141 10.65 -6.34 -13.63
N TRP A 142 9.84 -6.18 -12.60
CA TRP A 142 10.29 -5.87 -11.25
C TRP A 142 9.72 -6.91 -10.29
N PHE A 143 10.59 -7.54 -9.55
CA PHE A 143 10.27 -8.51 -8.51
C PHE A 143 10.56 -7.88 -7.16
N ASN A 144 9.70 -8.10 -6.18
CA ASN A 144 9.92 -7.64 -4.81
C ASN A 144 9.42 -8.69 -3.83
N PHE A 145 10.30 -9.13 -2.96
CA PHE A 145 9.97 -9.96 -1.82
C PHE A 145 10.11 -9.14 -0.56
N ARG A 146 9.06 -9.12 0.28
CA ARG A 146 9.04 -8.35 1.52
C ARG A 146 8.58 -9.23 2.68
N THR A 147 9.22 -9.07 3.83
CA THR A 147 8.81 -9.66 5.09
C THR A 147 8.39 -8.58 6.08
N TYR A 148 7.42 -8.92 6.90
CA TYR A 148 6.93 -8.10 8.00
C TYR A 148 7.03 -8.89 9.30
N LEU A 149 7.56 -8.26 10.32
CA LEU A 149 7.75 -8.82 11.65
C LEU A 149 6.97 -7.96 12.63
N THR A 150 5.94 -8.54 13.23
CA THR A 150 5.08 -7.86 14.21
C THR A 150 5.26 -8.50 15.57
N PRO A 151 6.05 -7.88 16.48
CA PRO A 151 6.18 -8.34 17.84
C PRO A 151 4.87 -8.13 18.62
N SER A 152 4.52 -9.09 19.45
CA SER A 152 3.49 -8.99 20.49
C SER A 152 4.09 -9.43 21.82
N ALA A 153 3.37 -9.24 22.94
CA ALA A 153 3.87 -9.56 24.28
C ALA A 153 4.35 -11.00 24.44
N SER A 154 3.78 -11.96 23.70
CA SER A 154 4.07 -13.40 23.83
C SER A 154 4.61 -14.05 22.56
N SER A 155 4.65 -13.34 21.42
CA SER A 155 4.98 -13.97 20.14
C SER A 155 5.48 -12.97 19.09
N LEU A 156 6.17 -13.46 18.07
CA LEU A 156 6.55 -12.72 16.87
C LEU A 156 5.73 -13.25 15.68
N SER A 157 4.93 -12.37 15.07
CA SER A 157 4.19 -12.69 13.86
C SER A 157 5.05 -12.40 12.63
N HIS A 158 4.98 -13.29 11.64
CA HIS A 158 5.69 -13.17 10.36
C HIS A 158 4.67 -13.11 9.23
N SER A 159 4.85 -12.15 8.34
CA SER A 159 4.08 -12.05 7.09
C SER A 159 5.04 -11.88 5.92
N TYR A 160 4.67 -12.42 4.77
CA TYR A 160 5.50 -12.38 3.58
C TYR A 160 4.67 -11.93 2.39
N SER A 161 5.26 -11.14 1.50
CA SER A 161 4.65 -10.78 0.22
C SER A 161 5.66 -10.91 -0.91
N LEU A 162 5.19 -11.39 -2.05
CA LEU A 162 5.89 -11.40 -3.32
C LEU A 162 5.08 -10.59 -4.32
N ASN A 163 5.69 -9.58 -4.91
CA ASN A 163 5.08 -8.75 -5.94
C ASN A 163 5.90 -8.83 -7.22
N VAL A 164 5.22 -8.96 -8.34
CA VAL A 164 5.82 -8.91 -9.67
C VAL A 164 5.10 -7.84 -10.47
N ARG A 165 5.85 -6.92 -11.11
CA ARG A 165 5.32 -5.99 -12.11
C ARG A 165 5.92 -6.32 -13.46
N TYR A 166 5.08 -6.26 -14.48
CA TYR A 166 5.50 -6.29 -15.87
C TYR A 166 5.18 -4.95 -16.50
N TYR A 167 6.22 -4.19 -16.87
CA TYR A 167 6.09 -2.88 -17.47
C TYR A 167 5.81 -3.01 -18.97
N LEU A 168 4.69 -2.42 -19.41
CA LEU A 168 4.25 -2.38 -20.81
C LEU A 168 4.86 -1.19 -21.55
N GLY A 169 5.12 -0.09 -20.84
CA GLY A 169 5.62 1.16 -21.37
C GLY A 169 6.45 1.94 -20.36
N GLY A 170 5.92 3.03 -19.84
CA GLY A 170 6.56 3.87 -18.82
C GLY A 170 6.42 3.34 -17.40
N ALA A 171 6.85 4.14 -16.43
CA ALA A 171 6.79 3.80 -15.01
C ALA A 171 5.36 3.59 -14.49
N ASP A 172 4.36 4.23 -15.09
CA ASP A 172 2.94 4.12 -14.75
C ASP A 172 2.15 3.37 -15.84
N ASP A 173 2.77 2.36 -16.45
CA ASP A 173 2.14 1.51 -17.46
C ASP A 173 2.59 0.06 -17.22
N TYR A 174 1.87 -0.65 -16.36
CA TYR A 174 2.25 -2.00 -15.93
C TYR A 174 1.07 -2.86 -15.45
N ILE A 175 1.28 -4.16 -15.49
CA ILE A 175 0.46 -5.15 -14.80
C ILE A 175 1.21 -5.59 -13.53
N LYS A 176 0.50 -5.70 -12.41
CA LYS A 176 1.01 -6.19 -11.14
C LYS A 176 0.33 -7.50 -10.77
N LEU A 177 1.11 -8.47 -10.30
CA LEU A 177 0.62 -9.65 -9.61
C LEU A 177 1.29 -9.70 -8.23
N GLY A 178 0.50 -9.87 -7.20
CA GLY A 178 0.95 -10.01 -5.82
C GLY A 178 0.41 -11.27 -5.18
N ALA A 179 1.19 -11.88 -4.31
CA ALA A 179 0.77 -12.97 -3.43
C ALA A 179 1.40 -12.79 -2.06
N GLY A 180 0.68 -13.11 -1.00
CA GLY A 180 1.18 -12.96 0.35
C GLY A 180 0.55 -13.92 1.34
N THR A 181 1.22 -14.07 2.48
CA THR A 181 0.72 -14.78 3.64
C THR A 181 0.92 -13.89 4.86
N GLY A 182 -0.03 -13.90 5.79
CA GLY A 182 -0.10 -12.94 6.87
C GLY A 182 -0.64 -11.58 6.44
N LEU A 183 -0.76 -10.65 7.36
CA LEU A 183 -1.29 -9.31 7.11
C LEU A 183 -0.16 -8.35 6.74
N SER A 184 -0.37 -7.59 5.69
CA SER A 184 0.53 -6.52 5.24
C SER A 184 -0.10 -5.15 5.50
N PRO A 185 0.56 -4.27 6.25
CA PRO A 185 0.04 -2.93 6.52
C PRO A 185 0.26 -1.94 5.37
N ASP A 186 1.02 -2.32 4.33
CA ASP A 186 1.47 -1.38 3.29
C ASP A 186 0.50 -1.28 2.09
N GLU A 187 -0.42 -2.23 1.92
CA GLU A 187 -1.04 -2.42 0.60
C GLU A 187 -2.40 -1.75 0.39
N SER A 188 -3.11 -1.41 1.42
CA SER A 188 -4.29 -0.54 1.32
C SER A 188 -4.82 -0.14 2.69
N SER A 189 -5.54 0.98 2.76
CA SER A 189 -6.31 1.35 3.94
C SER A 189 -7.32 0.27 4.36
N ALA A 190 -7.68 -0.66 3.45
CA ALA A 190 -8.59 -1.77 3.72
C ALA A 190 -7.95 -2.90 4.53
N SER A 191 -6.66 -3.18 4.36
CA SER A 191 -5.98 -4.30 5.03
C SER A 191 -5.54 -4.00 6.46
N VAL A 192 -5.38 -2.75 6.81
CA VAL A 192 -4.85 -2.32 8.11
C VAL A 192 -5.80 -2.60 9.28
N LEU A 193 -7.10 -2.68 9.02
CA LEU A 193 -8.11 -2.69 10.09
C LEU A 193 -8.55 -4.05 10.61
N ILE A 194 -8.17 -5.11 9.92
CA ILE A 194 -8.60 -6.45 10.33
C ILE A 194 -7.85 -6.90 11.60
N GLY A 195 -6.64 -6.37 11.83
CA GLY A 195 -5.87 -6.64 13.05
C GLY A 195 -6.51 -6.07 14.33
N GLY A 196 -7.10 -4.87 14.27
CA GLY A 196 -7.66 -4.22 15.46
C GLY A 196 -8.99 -4.77 15.96
N LEU A 197 -9.73 -5.50 15.12
CA LEU A 197 -11.06 -6.02 15.49
C LEU A 197 -11.05 -7.46 15.97
N THR A 198 -9.98 -8.19 15.69
CA THR A 198 -9.87 -9.60 16.07
C THR A 198 -9.39 -9.82 17.49
N GLU A 199 -8.84 -8.79 18.14
CA GLU A 199 -8.27 -8.94 19.49
C GLU A 199 -9.31 -9.10 20.60
N ALA A 200 -10.53 -8.62 20.43
CA ALA A 200 -11.53 -8.68 21.50
C ALA A 200 -11.99 -10.10 21.87
N ASN A 201 -11.74 -11.12 21.02
CA ASN A 201 -12.24 -12.48 21.25
C ASN A 201 -11.23 -13.60 20.90
N VAL A 202 -9.95 -13.29 20.64
CA VAL A 202 -8.93 -14.30 20.33
C VAL A 202 -7.92 -14.37 21.47
N PRO A 203 -7.59 -15.57 22.01
CA PRO A 203 -6.54 -15.71 23.01
C PRO A 203 -5.23 -15.11 22.53
N SER A 204 -4.53 -14.38 23.37
CA SER A 204 -3.29 -13.62 23.07
C SER A 204 -2.12 -14.47 22.50
N VAL A 205 -2.27 -15.77 22.44
CA VAL A 205 -1.29 -16.74 21.91
C VAL A 205 -1.63 -17.20 20.48
N TYR A 206 -2.84 -16.94 19.99
CA TYR A 206 -3.31 -17.47 18.71
C TYR A 206 -2.99 -16.50 17.56
N LYS A 207 -2.24 -16.98 16.57
CA LYS A 207 -1.90 -16.20 15.37
C LYS A 207 -2.91 -16.50 14.27
N LEU A 208 -3.67 -15.49 13.88
CA LEU A 208 -4.60 -15.58 12.75
C LEU A 208 -3.83 -15.75 11.43
N LYS A 209 -4.23 -16.74 10.67
CA LYS A 209 -3.64 -17.04 9.35
C LYS A 209 -4.34 -16.22 8.28
N SER A 210 -3.60 -15.79 7.27
CA SER A 210 -4.18 -15.18 6.09
C SER A 210 -3.34 -15.44 4.85
N ASN A 211 -4.00 -15.49 3.69
CA ASN A 211 -3.37 -15.58 2.39
C ASN A 211 -4.05 -14.59 1.45
N ASN A 212 -3.29 -13.90 0.64
CA ASN A 212 -3.84 -12.94 -0.31
C ASN A 212 -3.26 -13.11 -1.71
N ILE A 213 -4.05 -12.70 -2.69
CA ILE A 213 -3.64 -12.55 -4.09
C ILE A 213 -4.15 -11.20 -4.57
N THR A 214 -3.33 -10.48 -5.30
CA THR A 214 -3.66 -9.17 -5.86
C THR A 214 -3.31 -9.13 -7.34
N LEU A 215 -4.23 -8.61 -8.17
CA LEU A 215 -4.00 -8.28 -9.57
C LEU A 215 -4.20 -6.78 -9.75
N GLY A 216 -3.23 -6.10 -10.32
CA GLY A 216 -3.27 -4.67 -10.60
C GLY A 216 -2.99 -4.37 -12.06
N PHE A 217 -3.62 -3.33 -12.58
CA PHE A 217 -3.34 -2.74 -13.88
C PHE A 217 -3.24 -1.24 -13.72
N VAL A 218 -2.17 -0.65 -14.23
CA VAL A 218 -1.95 0.79 -14.26
C VAL A 218 -1.62 1.18 -15.69
N HIS A 219 -2.31 2.19 -16.21
CA HIS A 219 -2.10 2.68 -17.56
C HIS A 219 -2.07 4.21 -17.61
N SER A 220 -1.04 4.73 -18.24
CA SER A 220 -0.86 6.17 -18.46
C SER A 220 -1.25 6.52 -19.90
N PHE A 221 -2.24 7.39 -20.07
CA PHE A 221 -2.65 7.90 -21.37
C PHE A 221 -2.49 9.42 -21.43
N ASN A 222 -2.08 9.91 -22.61
CA ASN A 222 -1.79 11.33 -22.84
C ASN A 222 -0.75 11.93 -21.86
N THR A 223 0.18 11.12 -21.35
CA THR A 223 1.26 11.46 -20.41
C THR A 223 0.83 12.07 -19.07
N TYR A 224 -0.35 12.67 -19.01
CA TYR A 224 -0.86 13.38 -17.83
C TYR A 224 -1.90 12.60 -17.01
N ASN A 225 -2.52 11.61 -17.62
CA ASN A 225 -3.63 10.89 -17.00
C ASN A 225 -3.23 9.44 -16.73
N VAL A 226 -3.46 8.98 -15.52
CA VAL A 226 -3.19 7.60 -15.11
C VAL A 226 -4.47 6.99 -14.56
N ILE A 227 -4.83 5.82 -15.03
CA ILE A 227 -5.90 5.00 -14.47
C ILE A 227 -5.27 3.78 -13.80
N SER A 228 -5.79 3.41 -12.66
CA SER A 228 -5.44 2.17 -11.96
C SER A 228 -6.67 1.34 -11.66
N LEU A 229 -6.53 0.02 -11.84
CA LEU A 229 -7.51 -0.98 -11.46
C LEU A 229 -6.80 -2.00 -10.59
N ASN A 230 -7.40 -2.35 -9.45
CA ASN A 230 -6.86 -3.40 -8.58
C ASN A 230 -7.99 -4.34 -8.16
N LEU A 231 -7.70 -5.63 -8.20
CA LEU A 231 -8.53 -6.69 -7.66
C LEU A 231 -7.71 -7.45 -6.64
N SER A 232 -8.26 -7.70 -5.48
CA SER A 232 -7.61 -8.55 -4.49
C SER A 232 -8.58 -9.52 -3.85
N TRP A 233 -8.05 -10.67 -3.49
CA TRP A 233 -8.73 -11.67 -2.70
C TRP A 233 -7.87 -11.96 -1.47
N LEU A 234 -8.50 -11.96 -0.31
CA LEU A 234 -7.90 -12.27 0.98
C LEU A 234 -8.73 -13.35 1.66
N ASN A 235 -8.13 -14.49 1.94
CA ASN A 235 -8.68 -15.48 2.85
C ASN A 235 -8.04 -15.31 4.21
N GLN A 236 -8.84 -15.03 5.22
CA GLN A 236 -8.36 -14.71 6.56
C GLN A 236 -9.11 -15.48 7.63
N GLU A 237 -8.35 -15.99 8.56
CA GLU A 237 -8.87 -16.49 9.82
C GLU A 237 -9.33 -15.31 10.69
N TYR A 238 -10.62 -15.25 11.06
CA TYR A 238 -11.20 -14.19 11.89
C TYR A 238 -11.64 -14.69 13.26
N ARG A 239 -11.69 -16.02 13.44
CA ARG A 239 -11.79 -16.73 14.71
C ARG A 239 -10.96 -18.00 14.61
N ALA A 240 -10.58 -18.60 15.74
CA ALA A 240 -9.81 -19.83 15.76
C ALA A 240 -10.42 -20.90 14.85
N ASN A 241 -9.66 -21.31 13.82
CA ASN A 241 -10.04 -22.27 12.77
C ASN A 241 -11.28 -21.87 11.92
N THR A 242 -11.68 -20.60 11.93
CA THR A 242 -12.78 -20.09 11.11
C THR A 242 -12.25 -19.05 10.14
N PHE A 243 -12.41 -19.32 8.85
CA PHE A 243 -11.92 -18.49 7.76
C PHE A 243 -13.07 -17.78 7.04
N GLY A 244 -12.83 -16.60 6.54
CA GLY A 244 -13.70 -15.87 5.64
C GLY A 244 -12.91 -15.26 4.52
N ASN A 245 -13.59 -14.98 3.40
CA ASN A 245 -13.00 -14.36 2.26
C ASN A 245 -13.38 -12.89 2.16
N GLN A 246 -12.42 -12.08 1.77
CA GLN A 246 -12.62 -10.68 1.43
C GLN A 246 -12.22 -10.49 -0.02
N SER A 247 -13.10 -9.90 -0.82
CA SER A 247 -12.83 -9.50 -2.20
C SER A 247 -12.83 -7.99 -2.27
N THR A 248 -11.78 -7.40 -2.85
CA THR A 248 -11.67 -5.95 -3.03
C THR A 248 -11.55 -5.63 -4.51
N ALA A 249 -12.34 -4.66 -4.97
CA ALA A 249 -12.20 -4.05 -6.29
C ALA A 249 -11.94 -2.56 -6.10
N ALA A 250 -10.86 -2.06 -6.72
CA ALA A 250 -10.46 -0.67 -6.61
C ALA A 250 -10.24 -0.04 -7.98
N ILE A 251 -10.64 1.22 -8.10
CA ILE A 251 -10.39 2.05 -9.27
C ILE A 251 -9.76 3.37 -8.82
N GLY A 252 -8.75 3.82 -9.54
CA GLY A 252 -8.11 5.11 -9.29
C GLY A 252 -7.91 5.91 -10.58
N TYR A 253 -7.94 7.21 -10.43
CA TYR A 253 -7.58 8.16 -11.47
C TYR A 253 -6.63 9.21 -10.89
N GLN A 254 -5.56 9.50 -11.63
CA GLN A 254 -4.59 10.54 -11.29
C GLN A 254 -4.35 11.42 -12.49
N ARG A 255 -4.29 12.74 -12.25
CA ARG A 255 -3.87 13.74 -13.24
C ARG A 255 -2.60 14.44 -12.78
N ARG A 256 -1.66 14.59 -13.71
CA ARG A 256 -0.41 15.35 -13.55
C ARG A 256 -0.50 16.71 -14.21
N PHE A 257 0.18 17.72 -13.65
CA PHE A 257 0.21 19.08 -14.20
C PHE A 257 1.41 19.89 -13.67
#